data_7e3f7a218a26a3cbc1c89d4d39b5d94f
#
_entry.id   7e3f7a218a26a3cbc1c89d4d39b5d94f
#
_cell.length_a   1.000
_cell.length_b   1.000
_cell.length_c   1.000
_cell.angle_alpha   90.00
_cell.angle_beta   90.00
_cell.angle_gamma   90.00
#
_symmetry.space_group_name_H-M   'P 1'
#
loop_
_entity.id
_entity.type
_entity.pdbx_description
1 polymer ?
#
loop_
_entity_poly.entity_id
_entity_poly.type
_entity_poly.pdbx_seq_one_letter_code
_entity_poly.pdbx_strand_id
1 'polypeptide(L)'
;MKLVAQTDDRDPPNSDLYNSAAIKYAYAPNVYLMFPSLYQHGPDTLDIRLAVSRDGIRWTRPDRQTAFIATGEPKAFDSGSLYMGQGMIRVEDELWLYYSGSPLRHQEAELENFAKPGNARVYSRVVAQLDRFIAATTGPSGGSFTSPPLRFIGDTLKLNVLVHKGGHVRIGLLDEDGRPLSKYSASDCDPIVGDSLSKVVQWKAGSDVSSRATKPTRLRVEMSGSQLFGFQFTSDKSPNKTR
;
A
#
# COMPACT_ATOMS: atom_id res chain seq x y z
N MET A 1 -8.60 14.56 -23.87
CA MET A 1 -7.76 14.50 -22.66
C MET A 1 -8.68 14.57 -21.46
N LYS A 2 -8.46 13.76 -20.43
CA LYS A 2 -9.27 13.74 -19.21
C LYS A 2 -8.35 13.96 -18.00
N LEU A 3 -8.68 14.91 -17.14
CA LEU A 3 -7.99 15.12 -15.87
C LEU A 3 -8.20 13.90 -14.96
N VAL A 4 -7.12 13.39 -14.36
CA VAL A 4 -7.14 12.20 -13.49
C VAL A 4 -6.64 12.49 -12.07
N ALA A 5 -5.79 13.48 -11.87
CA ALA A 5 -5.28 13.90 -10.56
C ALA A 5 -4.85 15.38 -10.60
N GLN A 6 -5.08 16.07 -9.50
CA GLN A 6 -4.59 17.43 -9.22
C GLN A 6 -4.47 17.62 -7.71
N THR A 7 -3.79 18.65 -7.28
CA THR A 7 -3.80 19.10 -5.89
C THR A 7 -5.15 19.72 -5.51
N ASP A 8 -5.52 19.63 -4.26
CA ASP A 8 -6.72 20.24 -3.67
C ASP A 8 -6.42 20.75 -2.24
N ASP A 9 -7.43 21.25 -1.54
CA ASP A 9 -7.34 21.85 -0.19
C ASP A 9 -6.83 20.92 0.92
N ARG A 10 -6.73 19.62 0.65
CA ARG A 10 -6.19 18.61 1.58
C ARG A 10 -4.68 18.39 1.38
N ASP A 11 -4.11 18.94 0.33
CA ASP A 11 -2.67 18.89 0.09
C ASP A 11 -1.95 20.01 0.87
N PRO A 12 -0.63 19.92 1.05
CA PRO A 12 0.16 21.05 1.51
C PRO A 12 -0.12 22.29 0.67
N PRO A 13 -0.32 23.47 1.27
CA PRO A 13 -0.68 24.67 0.54
C PRO A 13 0.40 25.04 -0.48
N ASN A 14 -0.03 25.65 -1.58
CA ASN A 14 0.87 26.08 -2.65
C ASN A 14 1.77 24.96 -3.16
N SER A 15 1.13 23.89 -3.62
CA SER A 15 1.82 22.70 -4.14
C SER A 15 1.21 22.21 -5.46
N ASP A 16 2.03 21.56 -6.28
CA ASP A 16 1.66 20.97 -7.56
C ASP A 16 2.12 19.52 -7.68
N LEU A 17 1.43 18.73 -8.51
CA LEU A 17 1.86 17.39 -8.87
C LEU A 17 2.69 17.43 -10.15
N TYR A 18 3.93 16.93 -10.05
CA TYR A 18 4.83 16.69 -11.17
C TYR A 18 4.85 15.21 -11.49
N ASN A 19 5.50 14.82 -12.54
CA ASN A 19 5.60 13.47 -13.12
C ASN A 19 4.70 12.41 -12.43
N SER A 20 4.14 11.49 -13.17
CA SER A 20 3.17 10.55 -12.61
C SER A 20 3.80 9.25 -12.10
N ALA A 21 4.83 8.74 -12.81
CA ALA A 21 5.38 7.41 -12.60
C ALA A 21 4.28 6.34 -12.38
N ALA A 22 3.21 6.42 -13.18
CA ALA A 22 2.06 5.54 -13.05
C ALA A 22 2.37 4.15 -13.61
N ILE A 23 1.98 3.12 -12.88
CA ILE A 23 2.18 1.72 -13.27
C ILE A 23 0.97 0.86 -12.91
N LYS A 24 0.66 -0.11 -13.76
CA LYS A 24 -0.23 -1.21 -13.37
C LYS A 24 0.55 -2.17 -12.48
N TYR A 25 0.04 -2.42 -11.28
CA TYR A 25 0.68 -3.32 -10.34
C TYR A 25 0.52 -4.78 -10.82
N ALA A 26 1.63 -5.46 -11.07
CA ALA A 26 1.62 -6.78 -11.70
C ALA A 26 1.15 -7.92 -10.77
N TYR A 27 1.22 -7.70 -9.46
CA TYR A 27 1.02 -8.75 -8.45
C TYR A 27 -0.38 -8.75 -7.82
N ALA A 28 -1.23 -7.81 -8.21
CA ALA A 28 -2.64 -7.80 -7.82
C ALA A 28 -3.54 -7.34 -8.97
N PRO A 29 -4.66 -8.04 -9.25
CA PRO A 29 -5.58 -7.63 -10.30
C PRO A 29 -6.22 -6.28 -9.96
N ASN A 30 -6.42 -5.46 -10.99
CA ASN A 30 -7.10 -4.17 -10.86
C ASN A 30 -6.48 -3.24 -9.80
N VAL A 31 -5.16 -3.24 -9.69
CA VAL A 31 -4.40 -2.30 -8.87
C VAL A 31 -3.45 -1.50 -9.76
N TYR A 32 -3.54 -0.20 -9.62
CA TYR A 32 -2.65 0.76 -10.28
C TYR A 32 -2.06 1.66 -9.21
N LEU A 33 -0.77 1.93 -9.32
CA LEU A 33 -0.02 2.80 -8.43
C LEU A 33 0.50 3.99 -9.24
N MET A 34 0.57 5.14 -8.62
CA MET A 34 1.18 6.34 -9.16
C MET A 34 2.03 6.97 -8.07
N PHE A 35 3.22 7.40 -8.44
CA PHE A 35 4.19 7.99 -7.52
C PHE A 35 4.55 9.42 -7.98
N PRO A 36 3.60 10.36 -7.91
CA PRO A 36 3.87 11.73 -8.33
C PRO A 36 4.84 12.41 -7.38
N SER A 37 5.72 13.24 -7.93
CA SER A 37 6.45 14.19 -7.11
C SER A 37 5.52 15.33 -6.75
N LEU A 38 5.44 15.69 -5.45
CA LEU A 38 4.75 16.88 -4.99
C LEU A 38 5.74 18.03 -4.90
N TYR A 39 5.57 19.02 -5.75
CA TYR A 39 6.35 20.25 -5.69
C TYR A 39 5.72 21.20 -4.65
N GLN A 40 6.50 21.56 -3.65
CA GLN A 40 6.13 22.50 -2.63
C GLN A 40 6.84 23.84 -2.91
N HIS A 41 6.10 24.84 -3.36
CA HIS A 41 6.66 26.12 -3.80
C HIS A 41 7.39 26.91 -2.70
N GLY A 42 6.91 26.82 -1.44
CA GLY A 42 7.53 27.52 -0.32
C GLY A 42 8.98 27.11 -0.08
N PRO A 43 9.26 25.84 0.23
CA PRO A 43 10.61 25.32 0.40
C PRO A 43 11.35 25.06 -0.91
N ASP A 44 10.67 25.13 -2.05
CA ASP A 44 11.20 24.84 -3.38
C ASP A 44 11.73 23.39 -3.53
N THR A 45 11.02 22.43 -2.93
CA THR A 45 11.43 21.01 -2.89
C THR A 45 10.39 20.10 -3.54
N LEU A 46 10.84 18.91 -3.99
CA LEU A 46 9.97 17.85 -4.47
C LEU A 46 10.19 16.58 -3.65
N ASP A 47 9.14 16.08 -3.05
CA ASP A 47 9.08 14.74 -2.47
C ASP A 47 8.20 13.81 -3.31
N ILE A 48 8.21 12.50 -3.04
CA ILE A 48 7.40 11.52 -3.77
C ILE A 48 6.18 11.14 -2.95
N ARG A 49 5.00 11.17 -3.58
CA ARG A 49 3.72 10.81 -2.99
C ARG A 49 3.19 9.51 -3.57
N LEU A 50 2.16 8.96 -2.96
CA LEU A 50 1.49 7.74 -3.42
C LEU A 50 0.04 8.04 -3.78
N ALA A 51 -0.36 7.59 -4.97
CA ALA A 51 -1.76 7.49 -5.35
C ALA A 51 -2.09 6.08 -5.83
N VAL A 52 -3.30 5.64 -5.59
CA VAL A 52 -3.79 4.30 -5.91
C VAL A 52 -5.07 4.37 -6.73
N SER A 53 -5.27 3.39 -7.61
CA SER A 53 -6.48 3.29 -8.41
C SER A 53 -6.88 1.83 -8.63
N ARG A 54 -8.18 1.59 -8.89
CA ARG A 54 -8.72 0.29 -9.27
C ARG A 54 -9.03 0.18 -10.76
N ASP A 55 -9.04 1.28 -11.48
CA ASP A 55 -9.41 1.35 -12.90
C ASP A 55 -8.40 2.13 -13.76
N GLY A 56 -7.36 2.73 -13.15
CA GLY A 56 -6.38 3.57 -13.82
C GLY A 56 -6.91 4.97 -14.20
N ILE A 57 -8.15 5.29 -13.82
CA ILE A 57 -8.84 6.54 -14.18
C ILE A 57 -9.17 7.37 -12.94
N ARG A 58 -9.74 6.73 -11.91
CA ARG A 58 -10.06 7.37 -10.64
C ARG A 58 -8.94 7.09 -9.65
N TRP A 59 -8.27 8.13 -9.20
CA TRP A 59 -7.13 8.03 -8.30
C TRP A 59 -7.48 8.55 -6.92
N THR A 60 -7.02 7.82 -5.91
CA THR A 60 -7.11 8.21 -4.50
C THR A 60 -5.71 8.38 -3.96
N ARG A 61 -5.47 9.48 -3.25
CA ARG A 61 -4.25 9.72 -2.46
C ARG A 61 -4.62 9.51 -1.00
N PRO A 62 -4.30 8.35 -0.41
CA PRO A 62 -4.77 7.97 0.92
C PRO A 62 -4.15 8.80 2.03
N ASP A 63 -2.89 9.19 1.87
CA ASP A 63 -2.21 10.17 2.71
C ASP A 63 -1.71 11.31 1.83
N ARG A 64 -2.12 12.54 2.15
CA ARG A 64 -1.78 13.73 1.39
C ARG A 64 -0.75 14.61 2.10
N GLN A 65 -0.51 14.34 3.37
CA GLN A 65 0.42 15.12 4.19
C GLN A 65 1.79 14.47 4.29
N THR A 66 1.84 13.14 4.35
CA THR A 66 3.08 12.39 4.48
C THR A 66 3.64 11.98 3.13
N ALA A 67 4.92 12.20 2.91
CA ALA A 67 5.61 11.72 1.72
C ALA A 67 5.74 10.20 1.74
N PHE A 68 5.58 9.55 0.58
CA PHE A 68 5.94 8.15 0.38
C PHE A 68 7.46 7.97 0.42
N ILE A 69 8.19 8.88 -0.23
CA ILE A 69 9.64 9.05 -0.06
C ILE A 69 9.87 10.54 0.19
N ALA A 70 10.26 10.89 1.42
CA ALA A 70 10.62 12.25 1.79
C ALA A 70 11.98 12.63 1.20
N THR A 71 12.22 13.94 1.06
CA THR A 71 13.57 14.45 0.82
C THR A 71 14.50 14.02 1.96
N GLY A 72 15.75 13.75 1.62
CA GLY A 72 16.78 13.43 2.61
C GLY A 72 17.12 14.60 3.53
N GLU A 73 17.91 14.32 4.56
CA GLU A 73 18.42 15.31 5.49
C GLU A 73 19.25 16.39 4.75
N PRO A 74 19.35 17.60 5.28
CA PRO A 74 20.16 18.66 4.68
C PRO A 74 21.57 18.18 4.32
N LYS A 75 21.99 18.44 3.09
CA LYS A 75 23.26 17.98 2.46
C LYS A 75 23.25 16.52 1.97
N ALA A 76 22.20 15.76 2.16
CA ALA A 76 22.06 14.47 1.49
C ALA A 76 21.92 14.67 -0.03
N PHE A 77 22.30 13.64 -0.79
CA PHE A 77 22.22 13.67 -2.26
C PHE A 77 20.80 13.90 -2.81
N ASP A 78 19.79 13.69 -1.99
CA ASP A 78 18.38 13.75 -2.32
C ASP A 78 17.61 14.76 -1.44
N SER A 79 18.30 15.76 -0.88
CA SER A 79 17.71 16.73 0.03
C SER A 79 16.87 17.83 -0.66
N GLY A 80 16.94 17.98 -1.98
CA GLY A 80 16.24 19.05 -2.72
C GLY A 80 15.09 18.57 -3.58
N SER A 81 15.33 17.63 -4.48
CA SER A 81 14.30 17.21 -5.44
C SER A 81 14.38 15.73 -5.80
N LEU A 82 13.22 15.05 -5.71
CA LEU A 82 13.07 13.63 -6.00
C LEU A 82 12.09 13.40 -7.14
N TYR A 83 12.42 12.44 -8.01
CA TYR A 83 11.54 11.97 -9.08
C TYR A 83 11.56 10.46 -9.14
N MET A 84 10.38 9.83 -9.02
CA MET A 84 10.26 8.38 -9.15
C MET A 84 10.51 7.96 -10.59
N GLY A 85 11.32 6.92 -10.77
CA GLY A 85 11.46 6.18 -12.01
C GLY A 85 10.20 5.35 -12.31
N GLN A 86 10.00 4.98 -13.57
CA GLN A 86 8.93 4.08 -13.93
C GLN A 86 9.31 2.63 -13.68
N GLY A 87 8.34 1.86 -13.19
CA GLY A 87 8.50 0.44 -12.96
C GLY A 87 8.91 0.10 -11.52
N MET A 88 8.80 -1.18 -11.23
CA MET A 88 9.27 -1.80 -10.01
C MET A 88 9.73 -3.22 -10.32
N ILE A 89 10.70 -3.69 -9.56
CA ILE A 89 11.26 -5.04 -9.72
C ILE A 89 10.92 -5.82 -8.46
N ARG A 90 10.30 -6.99 -8.62
CA ARG A 90 10.12 -7.91 -7.51
C ARG A 90 11.35 -8.81 -7.40
N VAL A 91 11.89 -8.88 -6.20
CA VAL A 91 12.97 -9.80 -5.81
C VAL A 91 12.48 -10.55 -4.58
N GLU A 92 12.08 -11.80 -4.77
CA GLU A 92 11.45 -12.62 -3.73
C GLU A 92 10.23 -11.92 -3.09
N ASP A 93 10.33 -11.54 -1.83
CA ASP A 93 9.31 -10.85 -1.04
C ASP A 93 9.54 -9.33 -0.93
N GLU A 94 10.42 -8.78 -1.78
CA GLU A 94 10.71 -7.37 -1.84
C GLU A 94 10.26 -6.75 -3.17
N LEU A 95 9.93 -5.47 -3.12
CA LEU A 95 9.71 -4.61 -4.27
C LEU A 95 10.78 -3.53 -4.30
N TRP A 96 11.53 -3.49 -5.38
CA TRP A 96 12.58 -2.51 -5.60
C TRP A 96 12.06 -1.42 -6.52
N LEU A 97 12.07 -0.19 -6.01
CA LEU A 97 11.67 1.00 -6.75
C LEU A 97 12.89 1.92 -6.87
N TYR A 98 13.05 2.54 -8.01
CA TYR A 98 14.17 3.43 -8.29
C TYR A 98 13.69 4.86 -8.42
N TYR A 99 14.43 5.78 -7.83
CA TYR A 99 14.16 7.20 -7.94
C TYR A 99 15.44 7.96 -8.24
N SER A 100 15.30 9.15 -8.82
CA SER A 100 16.41 10.08 -8.93
C SER A 100 16.29 11.16 -7.86
N GLY A 101 17.39 11.44 -7.18
CA GLY A 101 17.52 12.49 -6.18
C GLY A 101 18.58 13.52 -6.56
N SER A 102 18.38 14.76 -6.11
CA SER A 102 19.37 15.83 -6.22
C SER A 102 19.34 16.68 -4.95
N PRO A 103 20.48 17.19 -4.46
CA PRO A 103 20.50 18.17 -3.40
C PRO A 103 19.98 19.54 -3.85
N LEU A 104 19.91 19.79 -5.16
CA LEU A 104 19.38 21.03 -5.71
C LEU A 104 17.86 21.09 -5.55
N ARG A 105 17.38 22.25 -5.18
CA ARG A 105 15.97 22.61 -5.19
C ARG A 105 15.46 22.70 -6.62
N HIS A 106 14.15 22.75 -6.80
CA HIS A 106 13.57 22.69 -8.14
C HIS A 106 14.01 23.84 -9.03
N GLN A 107 14.00 25.08 -8.54
CA GLN A 107 14.41 26.27 -9.29
C GLN A 107 15.93 26.40 -9.45
N GLU A 108 16.72 25.70 -8.63
CA GLU A 108 18.18 25.65 -8.75
C GLU A 108 18.66 24.62 -9.77
N ALA A 109 17.77 23.83 -10.37
CA ALA A 109 18.08 22.70 -11.26
C ALA A 109 18.46 23.16 -12.69
N GLU A 110 19.48 24.03 -12.79
CA GLU A 110 20.09 24.47 -14.04
C GLU A 110 21.41 23.72 -14.32
N LEU A 111 21.77 23.60 -15.60
CA LEU A 111 22.97 22.87 -16.02
C LEU A 111 24.24 23.30 -15.29
N GLU A 112 24.43 24.59 -15.10
CA GLU A 112 25.60 25.15 -14.39
C GLU A 112 25.68 24.70 -12.93
N ASN A 113 24.52 24.56 -12.26
CA ASN A 113 24.47 24.11 -10.89
C ASN A 113 24.74 22.61 -10.77
N PHE A 114 24.28 21.79 -11.71
CA PHE A 114 24.59 20.36 -11.74
C PHE A 114 26.06 20.07 -12.00
N ALA A 115 26.77 20.96 -12.68
CA ALA A 115 28.20 20.83 -12.93
C ALA A 115 29.06 21.03 -11.68
N LYS A 116 28.52 21.59 -10.60
CA LYS A 116 29.26 21.82 -9.35
C LYS A 116 29.42 20.50 -8.58
N PRO A 117 30.57 20.27 -7.93
CA PRO A 117 30.78 19.07 -7.12
C PRO A 117 29.71 18.89 -6.06
N GLY A 118 29.19 17.66 -5.94
CA GLY A 118 28.14 17.30 -5.00
C GLY A 118 26.70 17.60 -5.42
N ASN A 119 26.49 18.31 -6.53
CA ASN A 119 25.15 18.69 -7.00
C ASN A 119 24.54 17.74 -8.04
N ALA A 120 25.28 16.70 -8.43
CA ALA A 120 24.81 15.77 -9.46
C ALA A 120 23.49 15.12 -9.06
N ARG A 121 22.58 14.98 -10.03
CA ARG A 121 21.41 14.11 -9.87
C ARG A 121 21.87 12.66 -9.97
N VAL A 122 21.50 11.86 -8.99
CA VAL A 122 21.87 10.46 -8.90
C VAL A 122 20.64 9.57 -8.80
N TYR A 123 20.80 8.29 -9.14
CA TYR A 123 19.76 7.28 -8.96
C TYR A 123 20.01 6.51 -7.67
N SER A 124 18.95 6.28 -6.93
CA SER A 124 18.94 5.44 -5.74
C SER A 124 17.78 4.46 -5.78
N ARG A 125 17.78 3.54 -4.85
CA ARG A 125 16.77 2.49 -4.72
C ARG A 125 16.13 2.54 -3.34
N VAL A 126 14.80 2.47 -3.32
CA VAL A 126 14.03 2.17 -2.12
C VAL A 126 13.49 0.74 -2.21
N VAL A 127 13.49 0.05 -1.08
CA VAL A 127 13.02 -1.33 -0.96
C VAL A 127 11.80 -1.34 -0.05
N ALA A 128 10.70 -1.90 -0.53
CA ALA A 128 9.50 -2.16 0.23
C ALA A 128 9.25 -3.66 0.29
N GLN A 129 8.63 -4.15 1.35
CA GLN A 129 8.11 -5.51 1.36
C GLN A 129 6.91 -5.64 0.42
N LEU A 130 6.72 -6.84 -0.14
CA LEU A 130 5.65 -7.14 -1.10
C LEU A 130 4.29 -6.67 -0.56
N ASP A 131 3.56 -5.90 -1.39
CA ASP A 131 2.21 -5.37 -1.11
C ASP A 131 2.10 -4.39 0.08
N ARG A 132 3.22 -3.91 0.65
CA ARG A 132 3.22 -3.00 1.81
C ARG A 132 3.37 -1.53 1.43
N PHE A 133 2.44 -1.02 0.63
CA PHE A 133 2.40 0.40 0.28
C PHE A 133 1.60 1.24 1.27
N ILE A 134 0.52 0.68 1.78
CA ILE A 134 -0.45 1.33 2.68
C ILE A 134 -0.99 0.29 3.65
N ALA A 135 -1.31 0.70 4.87
CA ALA A 135 -1.96 -0.14 5.86
C ALA A 135 -3.16 0.55 6.53
N ALA A 136 -4.15 -0.25 6.89
CA ALA A 136 -5.05 0.11 7.96
C ALA A 136 -4.29 -0.08 9.28
N THR A 137 -4.16 0.97 10.08
CA THR A 137 -3.31 0.97 11.29
C THR A 137 -4.13 1.24 12.54
N THR A 138 -3.82 0.53 13.62
CA THR A 138 -4.38 0.80 14.94
C THR A 138 -3.29 0.91 16.02
N GLY A 139 -3.52 1.80 16.97
CA GLY A 139 -2.77 1.83 18.23
C GLY A 139 -3.22 0.72 19.22
N PRO A 140 -2.67 0.73 20.44
CA PRO A 140 -3.02 -0.26 21.49
C PRO A 140 -4.50 -0.25 21.88
N SER A 141 -5.20 0.89 21.78
CA SER A 141 -6.64 0.98 22.03
C SER A 141 -7.51 0.19 21.06
N GLY A 142 -6.90 -0.25 19.96
CA GLY A 142 -7.59 -1.03 18.94
C GLY A 142 -8.58 -0.24 18.08
N GLY A 143 -9.22 -0.97 17.20
CA GLY A 143 -10.25 -0.47 16.31
C GLY A 143 -10.81 -1.57 15.46
N SER A 144 -11.82 -1.25 14.68
CA SER A 144 -12.43 -2.22 13.78
C SER A 144 -13.06 -1.54 12.57
N PHE A 145 -13.15 -2.29 11.48
CA PHE A 145 -13.90 -1.89 10.30
C PHE A 145 -14.54 -3.08 9.63
N THR A 146 -15.48 -2.82 8.74
CA THR A 146 -16.14 -3.83 7.91
C THR A 146 -15.98 -3.46 6.44
N SER A 147 -15.56 -4.42 5.62
CA SER A 147 -15.45 -4.22 4.18
C SER A 147 -16.80 -4.01 3.51
N PRO A 148 -16.87 -3.38 2.33
CA PRO A 148 -17.98 -3.59 1.42
C PRO A 148 -18.18 -5.09 1.13
N PRO A 149 -19.36 -5.52 0.65
CA PRO A 149 -19.52 -6.90 0.20
C PRO A 149 -18.61 -7.18 -0.98
N LEU A 150 -17.92 -8.30 -0.92
CA LEU A 150 -17.00 -8.76 -1.96
C LEU A 150 -17.35 -10.19 -2.35
N ARG A 151 -16.96 -10.59 -3.56
CA ARG A 151 -17.03 -11.96 -4.04
C ARG A 151 -15.64 -12.45 -4.29
N PHE A 152 -15.33 -13.67 -3.92
CA PHE A 152 -14.01 -14.26 -4.07
C PHE A 152 -14.10 -15.69 -4.62
N ILE A 153 -12.97 -16.19 -5.10
CA ILE A 153 -12.73 -17.59 -5.45
C ILE A 153 -11.59 -18.06 -4.56
N GLY A 154 -11.67 -19.30 -4.10
CA GLY A 154 -10.68 -19.89 -3.21
C GLY A 154 -11.31 -20.44 -1.94
N ASP A 155 -10.48 -21.11 -1.16
CA ASP A 155 -10.86 -21.81 0.08
C ASP A 155 -10.14 -21.30 1.32
N THR A 156 -9.13 -20.43 1.16
CA THR A 156 -8.27 -19.95 2.24
C THR A 156 -8.14 -18.44 2.20
N LEU A 157 -8.35 -17.78 3.34
CA LEU A 157 -8.09 -16.35 3.53
C LEU A 157 -6.69 -16.15 4.10
N LYS A 158 -5.88 -15.31 3.44
CA LYS A 158 -4.53 -14.92 3.88
C LYS A 158 -4.44 -13.42 4.08
N LEU A 159 -3.66 -13.00 5.07
CA LEU A 159 -3.42 -11.59 5.40
C LEU A 159 -1.95 -11.22 5.25
N ASN A 160 -1.70 -10.03 4.72
CA ASN A 160 -0.42 -9.33 4.86
C ASN A 160 -0.55 -8.38 6.05
N VAL A 161 0.16 -8.67 7.14
CA VAL A 161 -0.07 -8.05 8.44
C VAL A 161 1.21 -7.93 9.26
N LEU A 162 1.35 -6.82 9.97
CA LEU A 162 2.36 -6.61 11.01
C LEU A 162 1.65 -6.33 12.33
N VAL A 163 1.88 -7.18 13.34
CA VAL A 163 1.29 -7.04 14.67
C VAL A 163 2.39 -6.83 15.69
N HIS A 164 2.36 -5.70 16.36
CA HIS A 164 3.33 -5.37 17.41
C HIS A 164 3.09 -6.20 18.68
N LYS A 165 4.09 -6.27 19.53
CA LYS A 165 4.00 -7.02 20.81
C LYS A 165 2.79 -6.57 21.63
N GLY A 166 1.95 -7.54 21.99
CA GLY A 166 0.71 -7.30 22.76
C GLY A 166 -0.51 -6.94 21.90
N GLY A 167 -0.34 -6.73 20.60
CA GLY A 167 -1.44 -6.51 19.65
C GLY A 167 -2.00 -7.81 19.10
N HIS A 168 -3.04 -7.69 18.31
CA HIS A 168 -3.65 -8.80 17.57
C HIS A 168 -4.51 -8.31 16.43
N VAL A 169 -4.81 -9.22 15.49
CA VAL A 169 -5.86 -9.06 14.47
C VAL A 169 -6.79 -10.27 14.55
N ARG A 170 -8.10 -10.06 14.46
CA ARG A 170 -9.14 -11.09 14.35
C ARG A 170 -10.05 -10.77 13.17
N ILE A 171 -10.48 -11.81 12.49
CA ILE A 171 -11.35 -11.68 11.31
C ILE A 171 -12.67 -12.38 11.57
N GLY A 172 -13.76 -11.67 11.30
CA GLY A 172 -15.09 -12.25 11.18
C GLY A 172 -15.57 -12.20 9.72
N LEU A 173 -16.33 -13.20 9.29
CA LEU A 173 -17.07 -13.15 8.03
C LEU A 173 -18.53 -12.83 8.31
N LEU A 174 -19.09 -11.92 7.53
CA LEU A 174 -20.49 -11.53 7.57
C LEU A 174 -21.14 -11.84 6.21
N ASP A 175 -22.44 -12.03 6.20
CA ASP A 175 -23.21 -12.08 4.97
C ASP A 175 -23.34 -10.70 4.30
N GLU A 176 -24.10 -10.62 3.22
CA GLU A 176 -24.33 -9.37 2.48
C GLU A 176 -25.02 -8.30 3.33
N ASP A 177 -25.91 -8.71 4.23
CA ASP A 177 -26.66 -7.83 5.13
C ASP A 177 -25.85 -7.40 6.36
N GLY A 178 -24.64 -7.94 6.54
CA GLY A 178 -23.77 -7.65 7.70
C GLY A 178 -24.05 -8.54 8.91
N ARG A 179 -24.78 -9.66 8.76
CA ARG A 179 -25.02 -10.61 9.84
C ARG A 179 -23.83 -11.56 9.99
N PRO A 180 -23.35 -11.82 11.21
CA PRO A 180 -22.23 -12.74 11.44
C PRO A 180 -22.53 -14.16 10.96
N LEU A 181 -21.55 -14.78 10.32
CA LEU A 181 -21.61 -16.19 9.93
C LEU A 181 -21.10 -17.05 11.08
N SER A 182 -21.93 -17.95 11.60
CA SER A 182 -21.73 -18.68 12.86
C SER A 182 -20.40 -19.46 12.97
N LYS A 183 -19.84 -19.92 11.84
CA LYS A 183 -18.55 -20.64 11.83
C LYS A 183 -17.32 -19.74 11.75
N TYR A 184 -17.53 -18.47 11.47
CA TYR A 184 -16.45 -17.53 11.12
C TYR A 184 -16.61 -16.21 11.89
N SER A 185 -17.01 -16.26 13.16
CA SER A 185 -17.08 -15.05 13.98
C SER A 185 -15.69 -14.56 14.35
N ALA A 186 -15.53 -13.27 14.59
CA ALA A 186 -14.24 -12.72 15.05
C ALA A 186 -13.83 -13.32 16.42
N SER A 187 -14.79 -13.68 17.28
CA SER A 187 -14.52 -14.35 18.57
C SER A 187 -14.03 -15.79 18.42
N ASP A 188 -14.34 -16.44 17.31
CA ASP A 188 -13.85 -17.79 17.00
C ASP A 188 -12.55 -17.79 16.19
N CYS A 189 -12.12 -16.61 15.70
CA CYS A 189 -10.86 -16.46 15.01
C CYS A 189 -9.69 -16.54 15.99
N ASP A 190 -8.71 -17.38 15.69
CA ASP A 190 -7.44 -17.40 16.42
C ASP A 190 -6.77 -16.02 16.31
N PRO A 191 -6.24 -15.47 17.41
CA PRO A 191 -5.54 -14.20 17.35
C PRO A 191 -4.35 -14.28 16.39
N ILE A 192 -4.35 -13.41 15.40
CA ILE A 192 -3.24 -13.28 14.48
C ILE A 192 -2.23 -12.33 15.10
N VAL A 193 -0.98 -12.79 15.22
CA VAL A 193 0.14 -12.07 15.81
C VAL A 193 1.40 -12.17 14.95
N GLY A 194 2.37 -11.27 15.18
CA GLY A 194 3.66 -11.27 14.51
C GLY A 194 3.62 -10.58 13.15
N ASP A 195 4.67 -10.78 12.38
CA ASP A 195 4.87 -10.22 11.04
C ASP A 195 4.74 -11.33 9.99
N SER A 196 3.88 -11.12 8.98
CA SER A 196 3.69 -12.09 7.90
C SER A 196 3.11 -11.43 6.65
N LEU A 197 3.67 -11.78 5.50
CA LEU A 197 3.14 -11.39 4.20
C LEU A 197 1.93 -12.23 3.75
N SER A 198 1.72 -13.40 4.38
CA SER A 198 0.71 -14.39 3.93
C SER A 198 0.18 -15.24 5.08
N LYS A 199 -0.26 -14.62 6.17
CA LYS A 199 -0.79 -15.31 7.34
C LYS A 199 -2.17 -15.90 7.05
N VAL A 200 -2.29 -17.21 7.16
CA VAL A 200 -3.59 -17.91 7.06
C VAL A 200 -4.47 -17.54 8.24
N VAL A 201 -5.71 -17.18 7.97
CA VAL A 201 -6.74 -16.95 8.98
C VAL A 201 -7.33 -18.28 9.42
N GLN A 202 -7.35 -18.53 10.72
CA GLN A 202 -7.84 -19.75 11.32
C GLN A 202 -9.00 -19.41 12.26
N TRP A 203 -10.09 -20.15 12.16
CA TRP A 203 -11.20 -20.14 13.11
C TRP A 203 -11.27 -21.50 13.83
N LYS A 204 -12.03 -21.58 14.90
CA LYS A 204 -12.28 -22.87 15.60
C LYS A 204 -12.81 -23.96 14.67
N ALA A 205 -13.55 -23.58 13.64
CA ALA A 205 -14.09 -24.49 12.62
C ALA A 205 -13.11 -24.83 11.49
N GLY A 206 -11.86 -24.33 11.54
CA GLY A 206 -10.85 -24.50 10.50
C GLY A 206 -10.63 -23.22 9.67
N SER A 207 -9.82 -23.32 8.60
CA SER A 207 -9.49 -22.21 7.71
C SER A 207 -10.30 -22.23 6.40
N ASP A 208 -11.08 -23.29 6.13
CA ASP A 208 -11.79 -23.46 4.87
C ASP A 208 -13.00 -22.52 4.77
N VAL A 209 -12.93 -21.57 3.86
CA VAL A 209 -14.00 -20.59 3.55
C VAL A 209 -14.69 -20.87 2.22
N SER A 210 -14.46 -22.03 1.60
CA SER A 210 -15.00 -22.42 0.29
C SER A 210 -16.52 -22.34 0.21
N SER A 211 -17.22 -22.61 1.31
CA SER A 211 -18.70 -22.50 1.40
C SER A 211 -19.21 -21.07 1.13
N ARG A 212 -18.33 -20.07 1.18
CA ARG A 212 -18.62 -18.65 0.92
C ARG A 212 -18.10 -18.19 -0.45
N ALA A 213 -17.34 -19.01 -1.15
CA ALA A 213 -16.87 -18.69 -2.49
C ALA A 213 -18.04 -18.29 -3.40
N THR A 214 -17.84 -17.26 -4.21
CA THR A 214 -18.83 -16.62 -5.12
C THR A 214 -20.04 -15.94 -4.47
N LYS A 215 -20.24 -16.09 -3.16
CA LYS A 215 -21.33 -15.42 -2.43
C LYS A 215 -20.87 -14.06 -1.89
N PRO A 216 -21.74 -13.02 -1.90
CA PRO A 216 -21.42 -11.76 -1.25
C PRO A 216 -21.06 -11.99 0.21
N THR A 217 -19.89 -11.53 0.59
CA THR A 217 -19.33 -11.73 1.94
C THR A 217 -18.61 -10.48 2.37
N ARG A 218 -18.74 -10.05 3.61
CA ARG A 218 -18.01 -8.94 4.19
C ARG A 218 -16.97 -9.47 5.17
N LEU A 219 -15.83 -8.78 5.24
CA LEU A 219 -14.83 -9.00 6.27
C LEU A 219 -15.04 -8.01 7.40
N ARG A 220 -15.28 -8.49 8.61
CA ARG A 220 -15.16 -7.73 9.85
C ARG A 220 -13.73 -7.89 10.35
N VAL A 221 -12.99 -6.80 10.43
CA VAL A 221 -11.62 -6.77 10.94
C VAL A 221 -11.64 -6.10 12.30
N GLU A 222 -11.14 -6.79 13.31
CA GLU A 222 -10.89 -6.28 14.66
C GLU A 222 -9.39 -6.35 14.91
N MET A 223 -8.79 -5.23 15.31
CA MET A 223 -7.34 -5.15 15.39
C MET A 223 -6.90 -4.21 16.51
N SER A 224 -5.72 -4.49 17.08
CA SER A 224 -5.09 -3.70 18.12
C SER A 224 -3.58 -3.75 17.95
N GLY A 225 -2.89 -2.61 18.07
CA GLY A 225 -1.44 -2.51 17.94
C GLY A 225 -0.92 -3.17 16.67
N SER A 226 -1.53 -2.90 15.53
CA SER A 226 -1.26 -3.65 14.30
C SER A 226 -1.47 -2.84 13.03
N GLN A 227 -0.94 -3.37 11.92
CA GLN A 227 -1.05 -2.86 10.57
C GLN A 227 -1.53 -3.98 9.66
N LEU A 228 -2.64 -3.77 8.95
CA LEU A 228 -3.14 -4.67 7.91
C LEU A 228 -2.90 -4.03 6.55
N PHE A 229 -2.00 -4.59 5.77
CA PHE A 229 -1.63 -4.09 4.43
C PHE A 229 -2.54 -4.63 3.33
N GLY A 230 -3.02 -5.86 3.49
CA GLY A 230 -3.91 -6.47 2.51
C GLY A 230 -4.41 -7.82 2.93
N PHE A 231 -5.33 -8.34 2.12
CA PHE A 231 -5.82 -9.70 2.26
C PHE A 231 -6.05 -10.32 0.88
N GLN A 232 -5.99 -11.64 0.83
CA GLN A 232 -6.18 -12.40 -0.39
C GLN A 232 -6.91 -13.72 -0.08
N PHE A 233 -7.83 -14.11 -0.97
CA PHE A 233 -8.37 -15.47 -0.99
C PHE A 233 -7.57 -16.29 -1.98
N THR A 234 -7.13 -17.47 -1.57
CA THR A 234 -6.33 -18.39 -2.38
C THR A 234 -6.96 -19.78 -2.38
N SER A 235 -6.64 -20.59 -3.38
CA SER A 235 -6.94 -22.02 -3.37
C SER A 235 -5.69 -22.77 -2.96
N ASP A 236 -5.66 -23.31 -1.75
CA ASP A 236 -4.54 -24.15 -1.29
C ASP A 236 -4.62 -25.59 -1.83
N LYS A 237 -5.77 -25.98 -2.40
CA LYS A 237 -5.88 -27.24 -3.12
C LYS A 237 -5.13 -27.09 -4.44
N SER A 238 -3.92 -27.64 -4.53
CA SER A 238 -3.20 -27.83 -5.81
C SER A 238 -4.17 -28.43 -6.83
N PRO A 239 -4.26 -27.89 -8.05
CA PRO A 239 -4.90 -28.65 -9.12
C PRO A 239 -4.14 -29.97 -9.21
N ASN A 240 -4.86 -31.08 -9.03
CA ASN A 240 -4.33 -32.42 -9.26
C ASN A 240 -3.53 -32.37 -10.56
N LYS A 241 -2.22 -32.62 -10.46
CA LYS A 241 -1.41 -32.94 -11.63
C LYS A 241 -1.98 -34.25 -12.18
N THR A 242 -2.95 -34.13 -13.06
CA THR A 242 -3.26 -35.25 -13.97
C THR A 242 -2.04 -35.41 -14.85
N ARG A 243 -1.46 -36.62 -14.77
CA ARG A 243 -0.33 -37.11 -15.54
C ARG A 243 -0.62 -37.07 -17.04
#